data_934a3948ed58df4ec3ab776a8c7ead3b
#
_entry.id   934a3948ed58df4ec3ab776a8c7ead3b
#
_cell.length_a   1.000
_cell.length_b   1.000
_cell.length_c   1.000
_cell.angle_alpha   90.00
_cell.angle_beta   90.00
_cell.angle_gamma   90.00
#
_symmetry.space_group_name_H-M   'P 1'
#
loop_
_entity.id
_entity.type
_entity.pdbx_description
1 polymer ?
#
loop_
_entity_poly.entity_id
_entity_poly.type
_entity_poly.pdbx_seq_one_letter_code
_entity_poly.pdbx_strand_id
1 'polypeptide(L)'
;MASVWTRTFYPRGDGVAFDRVVFFSDAVFAIALTLAAVEIGLPEVEGDRTSPSAMWEAVTGKWPALLAYLVAFAWVAVYWRASHRFTQTLRGMDSRYVLATLFYLALIALLPVPASMLGDYWRNPLAVALFAVYASAVSGMEVVLFVVAWKGGLFVAQPSREFARMQILGSLSPLLVFLSSIPLAFVSTWLALAWWFAGSTLAGVLLNRRHVDPPEDP
;
A
#
# COMPACT_ATOMS: atom_id res chain seq x y z
N MET A 1 37.32 -1.57 -15.72
CA MET A 1 35.88 -1.31 -15.73
C MET A 1 35.44 -1.17 -14.30
N ALA A 2 35.30 0.07 -13.79
CA ALA A 2 34.76 0.31 -12.46
C ALA A 2 33.28 -0.12 -12.46
N SER A 3 32.91 -0.92 -11.47
CA SER A 3 31.54 -1.44 -11.34
C SER A 3 30.56 -0.27 -11.30
N VAL A 4 29.59 -0.26 -12.20
CA VAL A 4 28.50 0.74 -12.34
C VAL A 4 27.62 0.82 -11.07
N TRP A 5 27.89 0.00 -10.06
CA TRP A 5 27.13 -0.15 -8.82
C TRP A 5 27.94 0.29 -7.60
N THR A 6 28.60 1.46 -7.65
CA THR A 6 29.13 2.07 -6.43
C THR A 6 27.93 2.40 -5.54
N ARG A 7 27.97 1.87 -4.31
CA ARG A 7 26.93 2.11 -3.28
C ARG A 7 26.98 3.59 -2.89
N THR A 8 26.18 4.42 -3.55
CA THR A 8 26.05 5.84 -3.21
C THR A 8 25.12 5.95 -2.00
N PHE A 9 25.58 6.64 -0.97
CA PHE A 9 24.80 6.91 0.23
C PHE A 9 24.31 8.36 0.19
N TYR A 10 23.03 8.57 0.46
CA TYR A 10 22.37 9.86 0.51
C TYR A 10 21.97 10.15 1.96
N PRO A 11 22.74 10.96 2.71
CA PRO A 11 22.48 11.25 4.12
C PRO A 11 21.23 12.12 4.28
N ARG A 12 20.51 11.92 5.40
CA ARG A 12 19.44 12.82 5.81
C ARG A 12 20.06 14.10 6.37
N GLY A 13 19.52 15.25 5.99
CA GLY A 13 19.93 16.57 6.50
C GLY A 13 21.08 17.27 5.74
N ASP A 14 21.98 16.53 5.08
CA ASP A 14 23.10 17.12 4.31
C ASP A 14 22.86 17.10 2.80
N GLY A 15 21.73 16.63 2.33
CA GLY A 15 21.55 16.41 0.92
C GLY A 15 20.11 16.59 0.42
N VAL A 16 19.98 17.48 -0.55
CA VAL A 16 18.78 17.61 -1.39
C VAL A 16 18.33 16.26 -1.96
N ALA A 17 19.23 15.27 -2.07
CA ALA A 17 18.94 13.96 -2.67
C ALA A 17 18.01 13.08 -1.81
N PHE A 18 18.18 13.04 -0.49
CA PHE A 18 17.28 12.30 0.41
C PHE A 18 15.86 12.88 0.34
N ASP A 19 15.75 14.20 0.53
CA ASP A 19 14.46 14.89 0.55
C ASP A 19 13.74 14.77 -0.80
N ARG A 20 14.49 14.79 -1.91
CA ARG A 20 13.91 14.58 -3.25
C ARG A 20 13.29 13.19 -3.40
N VAL A 21 13.86 12.13 -2.86
CA VAL A 21 13.27 10.79 -2.90
C VAL A 21 11.99 10.76 -2.07
N VAL A 22 11.98 11.41 -0.90
CA VAL A 22 10.80 11.52 -0.02
C VAL A 22 9.69 12.28 -0.74
N PHE A 23 9.96 13.48 -1.27
CA PHE A 23 8.98 14.29 -1.99
C PHE A 23 8.46 13.60 -3.25
N PHE A 24 9.33 12.89 -3.98
CA PHE A 24 8.89 12.08 -5.11
C PHE A 24 7.94 10.97 -4.68
N SER A 25 8.24 10.30 -3.56
CA SER A 25 7.37 9.26 -3.01
C SER A 25 6.01 9.84 -2.63
N ASP A 26 5.96 10.95 -1.92
CA ASP A 26 4.72 11.63 -1.52
C ASP A 26 3.90 12.07 -2.75
N ALA A 27 4.57 12.56 -3.80
CA ALA A 27 3.91 12.93 -5.06
C ALA A 27 3.27 11.72 -5.74
N VAL A 28 3.95 10.56 -5.79
CA VAL A 28 3.40 9.33 -6.38
C VAL A 28 2.17 8.86 -5.61
N PHE A 29 2.21 8.87 -4.28
CA PHE A 29 1.03 8.55 -3.46
C PHE A 29 -0.14 9.50 -3.73
N ALA A 30 0.12 10.82 -3.81
CA ALA A 30 -0.91 11.81 -4.09
C ALA A 30 -1.53 11.61 -5.48
N ILE A 31 -0.71 11.31 -6.49
CA ILE A 31 -1.19 11.03 -7.85
C ILE A 31 -2.02 9.75 -7.87
N ALA A 32 -1.60 8.67 -7.20
CA ALA A 32 -2.37 7.43 -7.12
C ALA A 32 -3.76 7.66 -6.50
N LEU A 33 -3.86 8.47 -5.44
CA LEU A 33 -5.12 8.84 -4.82
C LEU A 33 -6.04 9.63 -5.76
N THR A 34 -5.48 10.57 -6.51
CA THR A 34 -6.26 11.39 -7.46
C THR A 34 -6.71 10.58 -8.68
N LEU A 35 -5.86 9.69 -9.20
CA LEU A 35 -6.24 8.80 -10.29
C LEU A 35 -7.34 7.81 -9.87
N ALA A 36 -7.28 7.28 -8.65
CA ALA A 36 -8.35 6.44 -8.14
C ALA A 36 -9.71 7.17 -8.08
N ALA A 37 -9.73 8.49 -7.84
CA ALA A 37 -10.95 9.30 -7.89
C ALA A 37 -11.48 9.47 -9.32
N VAL A 38 -10.59 9.61 -10.31
CA VAL A 38 -10.96 9.73 -11.72
C VAL A 38 -11.62 8.45 -12.24
N GLU A 39 -11.22 7.27 -11.73
CA GLU A 39 -11.79 5.96 -12.09
C GLU A 39 -13.28 5.80 -11.70
N ILE A 40 -13.82 6.63 -10.79
CA ILE A 40 -15.26 6.62 -10.50
C ILE A 40 -16.07 6.90 -11.77
N GLY A 41 -15.50 7.71 -12.68
CA GLY A 41 -16.13 8.13 -13.93
C GLY A 41 -17.35 9.04 -13.73
N LEU A 42 -17.82 9.61 -14.80
CA LEU A 42 -19.04 10.43 -14.78
C LEU A 42 -20.30 9.53 -14.78
N PRO A 43 -21.40 9.98 -14.17
CA PRO A 43 -22.67 9.28 -14.31
C PRO A 43 -23.14 9.35 -15.77
N GLU A 44 -23.55 8.21 -16.32
CA GLU A 44 -24.11 8.11 -17.67
C GLU A 44 -25.62 8.09 -17.57
N VAL A 45 -26.27 9.14 -18.12
CA VAL A 45 -27.72 9.26 -18.17
C VAL A 45 -28.21 8.61 -19.45
N GLU A 46 -28.97 7.50 -19.31
CA GLU A 46 -29.66 6.87 -20.42
C GLU A 46 -30.99 7.60 -20.69
N GLY A 47 -31.27 7.93 -21.96
CA GLY A 47 -32.50 8.60 -22.37
C GLY A 47 -32.47 10.13 -22.24
N ASP A 48 -33.49 10.71 -21.57
CA ASP A 48 -33.62 12.17 -21.43
C ASP A 48 -32.62 12.73 -20.42
N ARG A 49 -31.56 13.34 -20.93
CA ARG A 49 -30.48 13.98 -20.14
C ARG A 49 -30.94 15.21 -19.36
N THR A 50 -32.14 15.75 -19.63
CA THR A 50 -32.69 16.89 -18.91
C THR A 50 -33.57 16.47 -17.71
N SER A 51 -33.86 15.18 -17.59
CA SER A 51 -34.65 14.63 -16.51
C SER A 51 -33.87 14.54 -15.18
N PRO A 52 -34.31 15.24 -14.10
CA PRO A 52 -33.66 15.15 -12.80
C PRO A 52 -33.69 13.75 -12.20
N SER A 53 -34.73 12.97 -12.45
CA SER A 53 -34.85 11.59 -11.96
C SER A 53 -33.86 10.66 -12.63
N ALA A 54 -33.67 10.77 -13.95
CA ALA A 54 -32.67 9.99 -14.68
C ALA A 54 -31.24 10.34 -14.23
N MET A 55 -30.97 11.62 -13.99
CA MET A 55 -29.68 12.05 -13.44
C MET A 55 -29.45 11.47 -12.03
N TRP A 56 -30.47 11.49 -11.16
CA TRP A 56 -30.38 10.93 -9.82
C TRP A 56 -30.09 9.43 -9.84
N GLU A 57 -30.76 8.69 -10.71
CA GLU A 57 -30.53 7.27 -10.90
C GLU A 57 -29.10 6.97 -11.36
N ALA A 58 -28.60 7.73 -12.35
CA ALA A 58 -27.24 7.61 -12.85
C ALA A 58 -26.19 7.91 -11.76
N VAL A 59 -26.41 8.93 -10.91
CA VAL A 59 -25.53 9.25 -9.78
C VAL A 59 -25.54 8.16 -8.73
N THR A 60 -26.74 7.68 -8.34
CA THR A 60 -26.85 6.62 -7.35
C THR A 60 -26.32 5.28 -7.87
N GLY A 61 -26.35 5.05 -9.19
CA GLY A 61 -25.71 3.90 -9.82
C GLY A 61 -24.20 3.84 -9.65
N LYS A 62 -23.54 5.00 -9.39
CA LYS A 62 -22.08 5.06 -9.13
C LYS A 62 -21.67 4.72 -7.68
N TRP A 63 -22.64 4.39 -6.81
CA TRP A 63 -22.33 4.07 -5.41
C TRP A 63 -21.29 2.97 -5.22
N PRO A 64 -21.29 1.84 -5.98
CA PRO A 64 -20.26 0.82 -5.84
C PRO A 64 -18.84 1.34 -6.18
N ALA A 65 -18.70 2.14 -7.23
CA ALA A 65 -17.44 2.76 -7.62
C ALA A 65 -16.94 3.75 -6.55
N LEU A 66 -17.84 4.53 -5.96
CA LEU A 66 -17.49 5.42 -4.84
C LEU A 66 -17.01 4.64 -3.61
N LEU A 67 -17.66 3.54 -3.28
CA LEU A 67 -17.20 2.67 -2.18
C LEU A 67 -15.83 2.06 -2.47
N ALA A 68 -15.61 1.56 -3.68
CA ALA A 68 -14.31 1.03 -4.08
C ALA A 68 -13.22 2.09 -3.97
N TYR A 69 -13.50 3.31 -4.42
CA TYR A 69 -12.61 4.46 -4.25
C TYR A 69 -12.29 4.73 -2.78
N LEU A 70 -13.29 4.78 -1.90
CA LEU A 70 -13.08 5.06 -0.47
C LEU A 70 -12.21 3.98 0.19
N VAL A 71 -12.40 2.71 -0.18
CA VAL A 71 -11.56 1.60 0.30
C VAL A 71 -10.13 1.74 -0.23
N ALA A 72 -9.96 2.00 -1.52
CA ALA A 72 -8.65 2.22 -2.12
C ALA A 72 -7.94 3.43 -1.51
N PHE A 73 -8.67 4.54 -1.30
CA PHE A 73 -8.15 5.74 -0.64
C PHE A 73 -7.65 5.42 0.78
N ALA A 74 -8.46 4.76 1.59
CA ALA A 74 -8.09 4.40 2.95
C ALA A 74 -6.84 3.51 2.97
N TRP A 75 -6.74 2.60 2.01
CA TRP A 75 -5.60 1.71 1.85
C TRP A 75 -4.31 2.46 1.49
N VAL A 76 -4.36 3.27 0.44
CA VAL A 76 -3.22 4.10 0.03
C VAL A 76 -2.78 5.01 1.18
N ALA A 77 -3.74 5.60 1.92
CA ALA A 77 -3.44 6.44 3.07
C ALA A 77 -2.72 5.67 4.20
N VAL A 78 -3.11 4.39 4.44
CA VAL A 78 -2.41 3.53 5.41
C VAL A 78 -0.98 3.24 4.96
N TYR A 79 -0.76 2.88 3.69
CA TYR A 79 0.56 2.64 3.13
C TYR A 79 1.43 3.90 3.12
N TRP A 80 0.86 5.04 2.73
CA TRP A 80 1.56 6.32 2.79
C TRP A 80 2.00 6.64 4.23
N ARG A 81 1.11 6.49 5.20
CA ARG A 81 1.42 6.74 6.62
C ARG A 81 2.51 5.79 7.14
N ALA A 82 2.48 4.52 6.75
CA ALA A 82 3.49 3.54 7.10
C ALA A 82 4.85 3.92 6.48
N SER A 83 4.88 4.23 5.18
CA SER A 83 6.06 4.68 4.46
C SER A 83 6.65 5.98 5.05
N HIS A 84 5.80 6.97 5.34
CA HIS A 84 6.20 8.23 5.94
C HIS A 84 6.87 8.02 7.32
N ARG A 85 6.24 7.26 8.21
CA ARG A 85 6.81 6.93 9.53
C ARG A 85 8.13 6.16 9.39
N PHE A 86 8.17 5.20 8.49
CA PHE A 86 9.36 4.41 8.26
C PHE A 86 10.54 5.26 7.79
N THR A 87 10.30 6.16 6.83
CA THR A 87 11.32 7.08 6.30
C THR A 87 11.91 7.97 7.41
N GLN A 88 11.11 8.35 8.41
CA GLN A 88 11.58 9.14 9.55
C GLN A 88 12.61 8.41 10.42
N THR A 89 12.62 7.08 10.41
CA THR A 89 13.59 6.26 11.15
C THR A 89 14.93 6.12 10.45
N LEU A 90 15.03 6.58 9.19
CA LEU A 90 16.25 6.43 8.40
C LEU A 90 17.19 7.64 8.58
N ARG A 91 18.49 7.35 8.74
CA ARG A 91 19.58 8.33 8.71
C ARG A 91 20.01 8.72 7.29
N GLY A 92 19.57 7.95 6.31
CA GLY A 92 19.89 8.15 4.91
C GLY A 92 19.41 6.96 4.06
N MET A 93 19.59 7.07 2.75
CA MET A 93 19.24 6.04 1.77
C MET A 93 20.47 5.64 0.96
N ASP A 94 20.55 4.40 0.54
CA ASP A 94 21.53 3.97 -0.45
C ASP A 94 20.86 3.66 -1.80
N SER A 95 21.65 3.46 -2.84
CA SER A 95 21.13 3.17 -4.19
C SER A 95 20.23 1.95 -4.25
N ARG A 96 20.44 0.95 -3.38
CA ARG A 96 19.61 -0.27 -3.33
C ARG A 96 18.24 0.04 -2.72
N TYR A 97 18.23 0.84 -1.65
CA TYR A 97 16.99 1.26 -1.02
C TYR A 97 16.17 2.15 -1.97
N VAL A 98 16.81 3.09 -2.66
CA VAL A 98 16.16 3.95 -3.66
C VAL A 98 15.56 3.10 -4.79
N LEU A 99 16.30 2.10 -5.30
CA LEU A 99 15.78 1.20 -6.33
C LEU A 99 14.56 0.41 -5.83
N ALA A 100 14.62 -0.17 -4.63
CA ALA A 100 13.49 -0.87 -4.02
C ALA A 100 12.28 0.07 -3.82
N THR A 101 12.53 1.33 -3.41
CA THR A 101 11.50 2.36 -3.30
C THR A 101 10.83 2.64 -4.64
N LEU A 102 11.58 2.72 -5.74
CA LEU A 102 11.01 2.92 -7.07
C LEU A 102 10.09 1.75 -7.49
N PHE A 103 10.47 0.50 -7.21
CA PHE A 103 9.58 -0.65 -7.45
C PHE A 103 8.32 -0.59 -6.58
N TYR A 104 8.46 -0.23 -5.31
CA TYR A 104 7.30 -0.04 -4.43
C TYR A 104 6.35 1.03 -4.96
N LEU A 105 6.90 2.19 -5.36
CA LEU A 105 6.12 3.29 -5.91
C LEU A 105 5.46 2.96 -7.25
N ALA A 106 6.10 2.14 -8.09
CA ALA A 106 5.48 1.63 -9.32
C ALA A 106 4.22 0.79 -9.01
N LEU A 107 4.27 -0.04 -7.97
CA LEU A 107 3.07 -0.74 -7.49
C LEU A 107 2.03 0.26 -6.97
N ILE A 108 2.39 1.24 -6.15
CA ILE A 108 1.44 2.24 -5.64
C ILE A 108 0.76 3.00 -6.79
N ALA A 109 1.52 3.41 -7.82
CA ALA A 109 0.98 4.12 -8.98
C ALA A 109 -0.02 3.30 -9.79
N LEU A 110 0.13 1.97 -9.82
CA LEU A 110 -0.79 1.06 -10.53
C LEU A 110 -2.03 0.69 -9.72
N LEU A 111 -2.10 1.03 -8.43
CA LEU A 111 -3.19 0.63 -7.53
C LEU A 111 -4.60 1.02 -8.02
N PRO A 112 -4.82 2.16 -8.69
CA PRO A 112 -6.14 2.50 -9.21
C PRO A 112 -6.74 1.42 -10.10
N VAL A 113 -5.93 0.74 -10.92
CA VAL A 113 -6.40 -0.29 -11.85
C VAL A 113 -7.04 -1.50 -11.16
N PRO A 114 -6.36 -2.23 -10.24
CA PRO A 114 -7.01 -3.34 -9.53
C PRO A 114 -8.12 -2.89 -8.58
N ALA A 115 -8.08 -1.64 -8.09
CA ALA A 115 -9.13 -1.08 -7.26
C ALA A 115 -10.42 -0.84 -8.06
N SER A 116 -10.33 -0.24 -9.26
CA SER A 116 -11.45 -0.05 -10.17
C SER A 116 -12.04 -1.40 -10.59
N MET A 117 -11.17 -2.34 -10.99
CA MET A 117 -11.61 -3.70 -11.34
C MET A 117 -12.35 -4.39 -10.19
N LEU A 118 -11.90 -4.22 -8.94
CA LEU A 118 -12.61 -4.74 -7.78
C LEU A 118 -13.97 -4.06 -7.59
N GLY A 119 -14.06 -2.74 -7.83
CA GLY A 119 -15.31 -1.98 -7.75
C GLY A 119 -16.35 -2.48 -8.73
N ASP A 120 -15.98 -2.66 -10.00
CA ASP A 120 -16.86 -3.07 -11.07
C ASP A 120 -17.23 -4.57 -10.99
N TYR A 121 -16.28 -5.40 -10.56
CA TYR A 121 -16.41 -6.87 -10.60
C TYR A 121 -16.25 -7.54 -9.23
N TRP A 122 -16.65 -6.91 -8.15
CA TRP A 122 -16.44 -7.41 -6.78
C TRP A 122 -17.12 -8.79 -6.52
N ARG A 123 -18.12 -9.18 -7.32
CA ARG A 123 -18.74 -10.52 -7.29
C ARG A 123 -17.96 -11.57 -8.08
N ASN A 124 -16.99 -11.15 -8.89
CA ASN A 124 -16.17 -12.05 -9.66
C ASN A 124 -14.98 -12.54 -8.80
N PRO A 125 -14.85 -13.85 -8.55
CA PRO A 125 -13.78 -14.38 -7.70
C PRO A 125 -12.39 -14.09 -8.26
N LEU A 126 -12.23 -13.99 -9.59
CA LEU A 126 -10.96 -13.65 -10.21
C LEU A 126 -10.57 -12.20 -9.95
N ALA A 127 -11.51 -11.25 -10.00
CA ALA A 127 -11.23 -9.85 -9.68
C ALA A 127 -10.78 -9.69 -8.24
N VAL A 128 -11.45 -10.35 -7.29
CA VAL A 128 -11.07 -10.36 -5.87
C VAL A 128 -9.70 -11.01 -5.67
N ALA A 129 -9.41 -12.13 -6.34
CA ALA A 129 -8.13 -12.81 -6.26
C ALA A 129 -6.98 -11.97 -6.84
N LEU A 130 -7.18 -11.32 -8.00
CA LEU A 130 -6.18 -10.43 -8.61
C LEU A 130 -5.88 -9.23 -7.71
N PHE A 131 -6.90 -8.64 -7.10
CA PHE A 131 -6.69 -7.58 -6.12
C PHE A 131 -5.90 -8.09 -4.91
N ALA A 132 -6.22 -9.28 -4.40
CA ALA A 132 -5.50 -9.88 -3.27
C ALA A 132 -4.03 -10.18 -3.60
N VAL A 133 -3.72 -10.68 -4.80
CA VAL A 133 -2.33 -10.85 -5.28
C VAL A 133 -1.60 -9.52 -5.33
N TYR A 134 -2.26 -8.51 -5.91
CA TYR A 134 -1.68 -7.17 -6.01
C TYR A 134 -1.38 -6.56 -4.62
N ALA A 135 -2.35 -6.64 -3.72
CA ALA A 135 -2.23 -6.18 -2.34
C ALA A 135 -1.09 -6.88 -1.58
N SER A 136 -0.95 -8.19 -1.83
CA SER A 136 0.16 -8.97 -1.29
C SER A 136 1.51 -8.51 -1.84
N ALA A 137 1.58 -8.14 -3.12
CA ALA A 137 2.81 -7.63 -3.72
C ALA A 137 3.23 -6.28 -3.12
N VAL A 138 2.27 -5.36 -2.91
CA VAL A 138 2.53 -4.07 -2.23
C VAL A 138 3.05 -4.30 -0.81
N SER A 139 2.36 -5.13 -0.01
CA SER A 139 2.78 -5.46 1.37
C SER A 139 4.13 -6.18 1.40
N GLY A 140 4.40 -7.05 0.42
CA GLY A 140 5.68 -7.73 0.27
C GLY A 140 6.83 -6.75 0.02
N MET A 141 6.59 -5.69 -0.76
CA MET A 141 7.60 -4.67 -1.00
C MET A 141 7.92 -3.84 0.25
N GLU A 142 6.98 -3.62 1.17
CA GLU A 142 7.29 -3.01 2.48
C GLU A 142 8.28 -3.86 3.28
N VAL A 143 8.11 -5.19 3.27
CA VAL A 143 9.07 -6.11 3.89
C VAL A 143 10.44 -6.01 3.22
N VAL A 144 10.49 -5.95 1.90
CA VAL A 144 11.74 -5.77 1.13
C VAL A 144 12.42 -4.47 1.53
N LEU A 145 11.69 -3.34 1.58
CA LEU A 145 12.22 -2.04 2.00
C LEU A 145 12.82 -2.10 3.41
N PHE A 146 12.09 -2.71 4.36
CA PHE A 146 12.59 -2.89 5.72
C PHE A 146 13.89 -3.71 5.75
N VAL A 147 13.92 -4.86 5.06
CA VAL A 147 15.09 -5.75 5.03
C VAL A 147 16.30 -5.07 4.37
N VAL A 148 16.07 -4.33 3.28
CA VAL A 148 17.14 -3.57 2.59
C VAL A 148 17.70 -2.49 3.51
N ALA A 149 16.84 -1.74 4.21
CA ALA A 149 17.26 -0.71 5.15
C ALA A 149 18.04 -1.31 6.33
N TRP A 150 17.53 -2.41 6.90
CA TRP A 150 18.16 -3.08 8.05
C TRP A 150 19.54 -3.65 7.68
N LYS A 151 19.63 -4.43 6.61
CA LYS A 151 20.91 -4.97 6.12
C LYS A 151 21.88 -3.87 5.64
N GLY A 152 21.34 -2.76 5.16
CA GLY A 152 22.09 -1.60 4.71
C GLY A 152 22.66 -0.74 5.84
N GLY A 153 22.19 -0.93 7.08
CA GLY A 153 22.57 -0.06 8.19
C GLY A 153 22.02 1.36 8.04
N LEU A 154 20.84 1.52 7.45
CA LEU A 154 20.28 2.82 7.09
C LEU A 154 19.48 3.49 8.22
N PHE A 155 19.25 2.83 9.34
CA PHE A 155 18.53 3.39 10.49
C PHE A 155 19.36 4.38 11.31
N VAL A 156 18.71 5.38 11.91
CA VAL A 156 19.30 6.27 12.91
C VAL A 156 19.79 5.44 14.10
N ALA A 157 18.89 4.66 14.71
CA ALA A 157 19.22 3.67 15.73
C ALA A 157 18.99 2.29 15.13
N GLN A 158 20.04 1.46 15.08
CA GLN A 158 19.90 0.10 14.50
C GLN A 158 18.96 -0.74 15.34
N PRO A 159 17.86 -1.24 14.75
CA PRO A 159 16.91 -2.05 15.47
C PRO A 159 17.54 -3.37 15.95
N SER A 160 17.20 -3.78 17.16
CA SER A 160 17.56 -5.10 17.67
C SER A 160 17.00 -6.20 16.75
N ARG A 161 17.60 -7.39 16.80
CA ARG A 161 17.11 -8.53 16.00
C ARG A 161 15.67 -8.88 16.35
N GLU A 162 15.29 -8.72 17.62
CA GLU A 162 13.94 -8.99 18.10
C GLU A 162 12.95 -7.98 17.57
N PHE A 163 13.26 -6.68 17.67
CA PHE A 163 12.44 -5.63 17.09
C PHE A 163 12.31 -5.78 15.57
N ALA A 164 13.42 -6.03 14.85
CA ALA A 164 13.39 -6.26 13.41
C ALA A 164 12.50 -7.44 13.02
N ARG A 165 12.56 -8.55 13.80
CA ARG A 165 11.70 -9.72 13.57
C ARG A 165 10.22 -9.37 13.76
N MET A 166 9.87 -8.63 14.81
CA MET A 166 8.50 -8.20 15.07
C MET A 166 7.98 -7.27 13.98
N GLN A 167 8.82 -6.34 13.52
CA GLN A 167 8.47 -5.44 12.43
C GLN A 167 8.22 -6.18 11.11
N ILE A 168 9.08 -7.16 10.78
CA ILE A 168 8.89 -8.02 9.59
C ILE A 168 7.58 -8.82 9.71
N LEU A 169 7.29 -9.41 10.88
CA LEU A 169 6.04 -10.14 11.11
C LEU A 169 4.82 -9.23 10.97
N GLY A 170 4.93 -7.97 11.47
CA GLY A 170 3.89 -6.95 11.29
C GLY A 170 3.60 -6.65 9.82
N SER A 171 4.64 -6.41 9.04
CA SER A 171 4.52 -6.14 7.61
C SER A 171 4.13 -7.37 6.76
N LEU A 172 4.42 -8.59 7.25
CA LEU A 172 3.98 -9.83 6.60
C LEU A 172 2.49 -10.13 6.84
N SER A 173 1.90 -9.59 7.91
CA SER A 173 0.52 -9.94 8.26
C SER A 173 -0.50 -9.55 7.18
N PRO A 174 -0.49 -8.34 6.58
CA PRO A 174 -1.39 -8.01 5.47
C PRO A 174 -1.16 -8.93 4.26
N LEU A 175 0.12 -9.19 3.91
CA LEU A 175 0.47 -10.09 2.83
C LEU A 175 -0.18 -11.48 3.02
N LEU A 176 -0.07 -12.05 4.21
CA LEU A 176 -0.63 -13.37 4.51
C LEU A 176 -2.17 -13.35 4.52
N VAL A 177 -2.80 -12.28 5.02
CA VAL A 177 -4.25 -12.11 5.00
C VAL A 177 -4.75 -12.09 3.55
N PHE A 178 -4.10 -11.32 2.66
CA PHE A 178 -4.50 -11.26 1.26
C PHE A 178 -4.24 -12.58 0.53
N LEU A 179 -3.07 -13.19 0.67
CA LEU A 179 -2.79 -14.48 0.02
C LEU A 179 -3.75 -15.57 0.47
N SER A 180 -4.06 -15.65 1.77
CA SER A 180 -5.01 -16.64 2.30
C SER A 180 -6.46 -16.38 1.87
N SER A 181 -6.80 -15.16 1.44
CA SER A 181 -8.12 -14.83 0.92
C SER A 181 -8.37 -15.33 -0.51
N ILE A 182 -7.31 -15.65 -1.27
CA ILE A 182 -7.44 -16.10 -2.65
C ILE A 182 -8.33 -17.36 -2.77
N PRO A 183 -8.07 -18.46 -2.07
CA PRO A 183 -8.97 -19.61 -2.13
C PRO A 183 -10.38 -19.31 -1.60
N LEU A 184 -10.50 -18.42 -0.62
CA LEU A 184 -11.81 -18.00 -0.10
C LEU A 184 -12.63 -17.26 -1.16
N ALA A 185 -12.00 -16.48 -2.04
CA ALA A 185 -12.69 -15.76 -3.12
C ALA A 185 -13.41 -16.71 -4.08
N PHE A 186 -12.85 -17.90 -4.33
CA PHE A 186 -13.47 -18.92 -5.19
C PHE A 186 -14.58 -19.70 -4.48
N VAL A 187 -14.65 -19.67 -3.15
CA VAL A 187 -15.78 -20.22 -2.37
C VAL A 187 -16.88 -19.17 -2.25
N SER A 188 -16.52 -17.96 -1.86
CA SER A 188 -17.42 -16.80 -1.77
C SER A 188 -16.62 -15.51 -1.71
N THR A 189 -16.90 -14.57 -2.60
CA THR A 189 -16.29 -13.24 -2.61
C THR A 189 -16.54 -12.49 -1.30
N TRP A 190 -17.74 -12.64 -0.72
CA TRP A 190 -18.07 -12.07 0.59
C TRP A 190 -17.18 -12.60 1.73
N LEU A 191 -16.87 -13.90 1.73
CA LEU A 191 -15.95 -14.47 2.72
C LEU A 191 -14.54 -13.90 2.58
N ALA A 192 -14.04 -13.73 1.35
CA ALA A 192 -12.73 -13.13 1.12
C ALA A 192 -12.68 -11.67 1.58
N LEU A 193 -13.70 -10.87 1.25
CA LEU A 193 -13.80 -9.47 1.68
C LEU A 193 -13.92 -9.35 3.20
N ALA A 194 -14.77 -10.17 3.83
CA ALA A 194 -14.89 -10.21 5.30
C ALA A 194 -13.57 -10.63 5.97
N TRP A 195 -12.82 -11.55 5.35
CA TRP A 195 -11.52 -12.00 5.83
C TRP A 195 -10.48 -10.87 5.82
N TRP A 196 -10.50 -9.96 4.86
CA TRP A 196 -9.58 -8.81 4.84
C TRP A 196 -9.72 -7.95 6.09
N PHE A 197 -10.95 -7.72 6.55
CA PHE A 197 -11.22 -6.96 7.79
C PHE A 197 -10.91 -7.79 9.04
N ALA A 198 -11.45 -9.00 9.14
CA ALA A 198 -11.29 -9.87 10.30
C ALA A 198 -9.82 -10.31 10.47
N GLY A 199 -9.17 -10.73 9.41
CA GLY A 199 -7.78 -11.17 9.42
C GLY A 199 -6.81 -10.05 9.78
N SER A 200 -7.01 -8.84 9.23
CA SER A 200 -6.18 -7.68 9.56
C SER A 200 -6.37 -7.26 11.03
N THR A 201 -7.59 -7.28 11.54
CA THR A 201 -7.89 -6.97 12.94
C THR A 201 -7.27 -8.03 13.87
N LEU A 202 -7.43 -9.30 13.55
CA LEU A 202 -6.86 -10.41 14.32
C LEU A 202 -5.33 -10.33 14.36
N ALA A 203 -4.71 -10.10 13.21
CA ALA A 203 -3.26 -9.92 13.11
C ALA A 203 -2.78 -8.73 13.97
N GLY A 204 -3.48 -7.59 13.90
CA GLY A 204 -3.19 -6.42 14.72
C GLY A 204 -3.28 -6.70 16.22
N VAL A 205 -4.33 -7.40 16.67
CA VAL A 205 -4.50 -7.79 18.09
C VAL A 205 -3.41 -8.74 18.55
N LEU A 206 -3.07 -9.75 17.74
CA LEU A 206 -2.04 -10.75 18.08
C LEU A 206 -0.64 -10.11 18.18
N LEU A 207 -0.33 -9.18 17.30
CA LEU A 207 0.95 -8.48 17.28
C LEU A 207 1.05 -7.45 18.41
N ASN A 208 -0.02 -6.74 18.71
CA ASN A 208 -0.04 -5.73 19.80
C ASN A 208 0.13 -6.37 21.20
N ARG A 209 -0.27 -7.63 21.37
CA ARG A 209 -0.04 -8.38 22.62
C ARG A 209 1.44 -8.75 22.85
N ARG A 210 2.29 -8.59 21.84
CA ARG A 210 3.73 -8.88 21.87
C ARG A 210 4.57 -7.61 21.82
N HIS A 211 4.08 -6.51 22.39
CA HIS A 211 4.80 -5.22 22.39
C HIS A 211 6.23 -5.42 22.92
N VAL A 212 7.18 -5.15 22.06
CA VAL A 212 8.58 -4.93 22.42
C VAL A 212 8.79 -3.44 22.38
N ASP A 213 9.19 -2.86 23.49
CA ASP A 213 9.43 -1.41 23.57
C ASP A 213 10.47 -0.99 22.52
N PRO A 214 10.26 0.16 21.86
CA PRO A 214 11.26 0.69 20.97
C PRO A 214 12.56 0.95 21.73
N PRO A 215 13.74 0.86 21.09
CA PRO A 215 15.00 1.19 21.74
C PRO A 215 14.92 2.64 22.27
N GLU A 216 15.30 2.82 23.54
CA GLU A 216 15.40 4.15 24.13
C GLU A 216 16.37 5.00 23.29
N ASP A 217 15.95 6.21 22.95
CA ASP A 217 16.82 7.17 22.27
C ASP A 217 18.03 7.47 23.15
N PRO A 218 19.27 7.49 22.60
CA PRO A 218 20.49 7.80 23.35
C PRO A 218 20.56 9.25 23.80
#